data_840749523fcd53eebebfd8984607e867
#
_entry.id   840749523fcd53eebebfd8984607e867
#
_cell.length_a   1.000
_cell.length_b   1.000
_cell.length_c   1.000
_cell.angle_alpha   90.00
_cell.angle_beta   90.00
_cell.angle_gamma   90.00
#
_symmetry.space_group_name_H-M   'P 1'
#
loop_
_entity.id
_entity.type
_entity.pdbx_description
1 polymer ?
#
loop_
_entity_poly.entity_id
_entity_poly.type
_entity_poly.pdbx_seq_one_letter_code
_entity_poly.pdbx_strand_id
1 'polypeptide(L)'
;MANPYHPPPLETATDPIHSTADLGQRWRALMGELGFGERLLRFVFVAPDRRLLKALHDMPVPDRPTPRIVDDLFGMLRAVLDEIGPDVTVALLLTRPGTGGISGRDRRWATLLDRGAARFDVPIHPIFRANDESLELVEPEGAARASAV
;
A
#
# COMPACT_ATOMS: atom_id res chain seq x y z
N MET A 1 6.35 27.51 -4.30
CA MET A 1 6.88 26.25 -4.82
C MET A 1 6.82 25.18 -3.75
N ALA A 2 6.26 24.04 -4.05
CA ALA A 2 6.13 22.98 -3.05
C ALA A 2 7.52 22.40 -2.67
N ASN A 3 7.74 22.28 -1.36
CA ASN A 3 8.94 21.61 -0.89
C ASN A 3 8.72 20.09 -1.02
N PRO A 4 9.59 19.36 -1.77
CA PRO A 4 9.41 17.93 -1.97
C PRO A 4 9.48 17.10 -0.67
N TYR A 5 10.02 17.68 0.40
CA TYR A 5 10.08 17.00 1.70
C TYR A 5 8.85 17.26 2.57
N HIS A 6 7.98 18.18 2.19
CA HIS A 6 6.75 18.43 2.92
C HIS A 6 5.63 17.53 2.38
N PRO A 7 4.87 16.89 3.26
CA PRO A 7 3.72 16.11 2.80
C PRO A 7 2.63 17.04 2.27
N PRO A 8 1.79 16.56 1.34
CA PRO A 8 0.57 17.28 0.97
C PRO A 8 -0.33 17.48 2.18
N PRO A 9 -1.22 18.49 2.17
CA PRO A 9 -2.17 18.68 3.27
C PRO A 9 -3.02 17.42 3.51
N LEU A 10 -3.29 17.12 4.76
CA LEU A 10 -4.05 15.93 5.13
C LEU A 10 -5.42 15.86 4.45
N GLU A 11 -6.08 16.98 4.28
CA GLU A 11 -7.39 17.05 3.64
C GLU A 11 -7.36 16.57 2.19
N THR A 12 -6.20 16.55 1.53
CA THR A 12 -6.07 16.03 0.16
C THR A 12 -6.01 14.51 0.11
N ALA A 13 -5.90 13.82 1.26
CA ALA A 13 -5.82 12.36 1.29
C ALA A 13 -7.05 11.70 0.68
N THR A 14 -8.21 12.35 0.70
CA THR A 14 -9.44 11.81 0.13
C THR A 14 -9.76 12.34 -1.26
N ASP A 15 -8.84 13.04 -1.91
CA ASP A 15 -9.02 13.42 -3.31
C ASP A 15 -9.03 12.20 -4.21
N PRO A 16 -9.74 12.22 -5.35
CA PRO A 16 -9.83 11.05 -6.23
C PRO A 16 -8.46 10.58 -6.72
N ILE A 17 -8.35 9.25 -6.93
CA ILE A 17 -7.14 8.60 -7.39
C ILE A 17 -7.34 8.20 -8.85
N HIS A 18 -6.63 8.86 -9.77
CA HIS A 18 -6.72 8.59 -11.20
C HIS A 18 -5.44 7.98 -11.78
N SER A 19 -4.39 7.89 -10.97
CA SER A 19 -3.10 7.35 -11.40
C SER A 19 -2.34 6.77 -10.22
N THR A 20 -1.29 6.01 -10.50
CA THR A 20 -0.37 5.54 -9.47
C THR A 20 0.29 6.70 -8.74
N ALA A 21 0.64 7.77 -9.45
CA ALA A 21 1.21 8.97 -8.84
C ALA A 21 0.22 9.62 -7.86
N ASP A 22 -1.06 9.68 -8.22
CA ASP A 22 -2.09 10.19 -7.32
C ASP A 22 -2.16 9.38 -6.04
N LEU A 23 -2.13 8.05 -6.14
CA LEU A 23 -2.15 7.19 -4.97
C LEU A 23 -0.95 7.46 -4.06
N GLY A 24 0.24 7.63 -4.63
CA GLY A 24 1.43 7.99 -3.86
C GLY A 24 1.24 9.29 -3.09
N GLN A 25 0.61 10.30 -3.70
CA GLN A 25 0.31 11.56 -3.03
C GLN A 25 -0.72 11.38 -1.91
N ARG A 26 -1.71 10.50 -2.08
CA ARG A 26 -2.69 10.21 -1.02
C ARG A 26 -2.02 9.53 0.17
N TRP A 27 -1.11 8.59 -0.08
CA TRP A 27 -0.31 7.99 0.98
C TRP A 27 0.56 9.01 1.70
N ARG A 28 1.21 9.92 0.94
CA ARG A 28 2.01 11.01 1.53
C ARG A 28 1.15 11.89 2.45
N ALA A 29 -0.05 12.24 2.01
CA ALA A 29 -0.96 13.05 2.81
C ALA A 29 -1.39 12.34 4.09
N LEU A 30 -1.67 11.04 4.02
CA LEU A 30 -2.07 10.25 5.19
C LEU A 30 -0.94 10.07 6.19
N MET A 31 0.27 9.79 5.70
CA MET A 31 1.42 9.52 6.58
C MET A 31 1.98 10.79 7.22
N GLY A 32 1.82 11.95 6.56
CA GLY A 32 2.42 13.18 7.04
C GLY A 32 3.94 13.10 6.99
N GLU A 33 4.60 13.57 8.05
CA GLU A 33 6.05 13.48 8.13
C GLU A 33 6.49 12.03 8.28
N LEU A 34 7.56 11.67 7.56
CA LEU A 34 8.10 10.32 7.59
C LEU A 34 8.93 10.09 8.85
N GLY A 35 8.92 8.85 9.31
CA GLY A 35 9.61 8.41 10.50
C GLY A 35 8.77 7.34 11.19
N PHE A 36 9.30 6.11 11.25
CA PHE A 36 8.50 4.96 11.71
C PHE A 36 9.28 4.18 12.74
N GLY A 37 8.67 3.99 13.91
CA GLY A 37 9.28 3.23 15.01
C GLY A 37 9.21 1.72 14.85
N GLU A 38 8.33 1.24 13.97
CA GLU A 38 8.11 -0.20 13.79
C GLU A 38 7.70 -0.52 12.36
N ARG A 39 7.75 -1.80 12.04
CA ARG A 39 7.33 -2.30 10.73
C ARG A 39 5.85 -2.62 10.76
N LEU A 40 5.09 -1.94 9.90
CA LEU A 40 3.64 -2.14 9.78
C LEU A 40 3.26 -2.36 8.33
N LEU A 41 2.24 -3.16 8.12
CA LEU A 41 1.49 -3.17 6.88
C LEU A 41 0.22 -2.35 7.11
N ARG A 42 0.04 -1.31 6.29
CA ARG A 42 -1.12 -0.43 6.40
C ARG A 42 -2.00 -0.61 5.19
N PHE A 43 -3.31 -0.49 5.37
CA PHE A 43 -4.22 -0.58 4.25
C PHE A 43 -5.43 0.32 4.45
N VAL A 44 -5.98 0.75 3.31
CA VAL A 44 -7.22 1.52 3.24
C VAL A 44 -8.09 0.94 2.13
N PHE A 45 -9.39 1.15 2.25
CA PHE A 45 -10.32 0.80 1.18
C PHE A 45 -10.53 2.02 0.27
N VAL A 46 -10.66 1.75 -1.02
CA VAL A 46 -10.92 2.77 -2.04
C VAL A 46 -12.32 2.55 -2.56
N ALA A 47 -13.17 3.55 -2.42
CA ALA A 47 -14.56 3.49 -2.85
C ALA A 47 -14.68 3.53 -4.39
N PRO A 48 -15.86 3.18 -4.94
CA PRO A 48 -16.08 3.24 -6.41
C PRO A 48 -15.84 4.62 -7.03
N ASP A 49 -15.98 5.69 -6.25
CA ASP A 49 -15.68 7.06 -6.70
C ASP A 49 -14.18 7.39 -6.69
N ARG A 50 -13.33 6.38 -6.44
CA ARG A 50 -11.86 6.48 -6.41
C ARG A 50 -11.31 7.29 -5.23
N ARG A 51 -12.09 7.47 -4.17
CA ARG A 51 -11.65 8.14 -2.96
C ARG A 51 -11.39 7.14 -1.86
N LEU A 52 -10.38 7.42 -1.03
CA LEU A 52 -10.11 6.60 0.14
C LEU A 52 -11.27 6.71 1.13
N LEU A 53 -11.69 5.58 1.67
CA LEU A 53 -12.58 5.57 2.83
C LEU A 53 -11.80 6.02 4.06
N LYS A 54 -12.46 6.74 4.98
CA LYS A 54 -11.81 7.39 6.11
C LYS A 54 -11.43 6.42 7.24
N ALA A 55 -10.85 5.30 6.90
CA ALA A 55 -10.40 4.34 7.90
C ALA A 55 -9.05 3.77 7.45
N LEU A 56 -8.00 4.13 8.17
CA LEU A 56 -6.67 3.56 7.99
C LEU A 56 -6.52 2.41 8.97
N HIS A 57 -6.16 1.26 8.43
CA HIS A 57 -5.89 0.06 9.23
C HIS A 57 -4.41 -0.25 9.19
N ASP A 58 -3.88 -0.78 10.28
CA ASP A 58 -2.50 -1.23 10.31
C ASP A 58 -2.38 -2.54 11.09
N MET A 59 -1.32 -3.29 10.77
CA MET A 59 -0.97 -4.50 11.49
C MET A 59 0.54 -4.62 11.58
N PRO A 60 1.08 -4.99 12.75
CA PRO A 60 2.50 -5.29 12.85
C PRO A 60 2.85 -6.49 11.97
N VAL A 61 3.97 -6.42 11.28
CA VAL A 61 4.46 -7.52 10.45
C VAL A 61 5.93 -7.75 10.73
N PRO A 62 6.39 -9.00 10.59
CA PRO A 62 7.81 -9.30 10.74
C PRO A 62 8.62 -8.72 9.58
N ASP A 63 9.93 -8.72 9.75
CA ASP A 63 10.85 -8.29 8.73
C ASP A 63 10.69 -9.09 7.43
N ARG A 64 10.51 -10.41 7.56
CA ARG A 64 10.33 -11.30 6.40
C ARG A 64 8.87 -11.71 6.27
N PRO A 65 8.30 -11.62 5.05
CA PRO A 65 6.94 -12.07 4.83
C PRO A 65 6.85 -13.58 4.95
N THR A 66 5.72 -14.06 5.47
CA THR A 66 5.38 -15.48 5.47
C THR A 66 4.08 -15.70 4.71
N PRO A 67 3.93 -16.85 4.01
CA PRO A 67 2.68 -17.14 3.31
C PRO A 67 1.47 -17.08 4.23
N ARG A 68 1.60 -17.52 5.47
CA ARG A 68 0.49 -17.55 6.43
C ARG A 68 -0.03 -16.15 6.75
N ILE A 69 0.88 -15.20 7.02
CA ILE A 69 0.48 -13.82 7.31
C ILE A 69 -0.26 -13.22 6.13
N VAL A 70 0.25 -13.45 4.91
CA VAL A 70 -0.36 -12.95 3.69
C VAL A 70 -1.74 -13.58 3.47
N ASP A 71 -1.88 -14.89 3.67
CA ASP A 71 -3.15 -15.58 3.51
C ASP A 71 -4.18 -15.12 4.54
N ASP A 72 -3.77 -14.94 5.80
CA ASP A 72 -4.65 -14.44 6.84
C ASP A 72 -5.15 -13.02 6.52
N LEU A 73 -4.27 -12.16 6.02
CA LEU A 73 -4.64 -10.83 5.61
C LEU A 73 -5.67 -10.85 4.49
N PHE A 74 -5.42 -11.58 3.41
CA PHE A 74 -6.32 -11.58 2.26
C PHE A 74 -7.61 -12.34 2.51
N GLY A 75 -7.60 -13.35 3.39
CA GLY A 75 -8.83 -13.98 3.84
C GLY A 75 -9.73 -12.99 4.56
N MET A 76 -9.16 -12.18 5.44
CA MET A 76 -9.90 -11.14 6.15
C MET A 76 -10.39 -10.06 5.18
N LEU A 77 -9.53 -9.59 4.27
CA LEU A 77 -9.91 -8.57 3.30
C LEU A 77 -11.03 -9.05 2.38
N ARG A 78 -10.99 -10.32 1.94
CA ARG A 78 -12.05 -10.89 1.13
C ARG A 78 -13.39 -10.86 1.86
N ALA A 79 -13.39 -11.26 3.14
CA ALA A 79 -14.60 -11.24 3.94
C ALA A 79 -15.16 -9.82 4.11
N VAL A 80 -14.30 -8.85 4.35
CA VAL A 80 -14.72 -7.44 4.49
C VAL A 80 -15.29 -6.91 3.18
N LEU A 81 -14.63 -7.19 2.05
CA LEU A 81 -15.11 -6.73 0.75
C LEU A 81 -16.47 -7.35 0.39
N ASP A 82 -16.72 -8.59 0.78
CA ASP A 82 -18.02 -9.23 0.57
C ASP A 82 -19.14 -8.51 1.33
N GLU A 83 -18.84 -7.90 2.47
CA GLU A 83 -19.80 -7.14 3.26
C GLU A 83 -19.97 -5.70 2.77
N ILE A 84 -18.86 -5.05 2.38
CA ILE A 84 -18.91 -3.64 1.95
C ILE A 84 -19.61 -3.49 0.60
N GLY A 85 -19.43 -4.46 -0.28
CA GLY A 85 -20.05 -4.45 -1.60
C GLY A 85 -19.07 -4.42 -2.76
N PRO A 86 -19.56 -4.54 -4.00
CA PRO A 86 -18.73 -4.61 -5.19
C PRO A 86 -18.03 -3.27 -5.48
N ASP A 87 -17.00 -3.33 -6.31
CA ASP A 87 -16.26 -2.16 -6.81
C ASP A 87 -15.44 -1.41 -5.75
N VAL A 88 -15.33 -1.95 -4.53
CA VAL A 88 -14.39 -1.44 -3.51
C VAL A 88 -13.07 -2.17 -3.69
N THR A 89 -11.98 -1.41 -3.68
CA THR A 89 -10.62 -1.93 -3.84
C THR A 89 -9.79 -1.64 -2.61
N VAL A 90 -8.57 -2.17 -2.55
CA VAL A 90 -7.69 -2.03 -1.38
C VAL A 90 -6.35 -1.44 -1.81
N ALA A 91 -5.86 -0.46 -1.06
CA ALA A 91 -4.51 0.07 -1.23
C ALA A 91 -3.65 -0.36 -0.03
N LEU A 92 -2.44 -0.82 -0.31
CA LEU A 92 -1.52 -1.36 0.69
C LEU A 92 -0.25 -0.52 0.74
N LEU A 93 0.24 -0.28 1.96
CA LEU A 93 1.48 0.45 2.21
C LEU A 93 2.32 -0.30 3.23
N LEU A 94 3.57 -0.57 2.88
CA LEU A 94 4.55 -1.07 3.83
C LEU A 94 5.26 0.12 4.48
N THR A 95 5.27 0.18 5.81
CA THR A 95 6.03 1.19 6.53
C THR A 95 7.08 0.50 7.41
N ARG A 96 8.29 1.05 7.45
CA ARG A 96 9.38 0.50 8.24
C ARG A 96 10.38 1.57 8.64
N PRO A 97 11.10 1.39 9.74
CA PRO A 97 12.22 2.28 10.05
C PRO A 97 13.36 2.07 9.05
N GLY A 98 14.30 3.01 9.05
CA GLY A 98 15.49 2.93 8.23
C GLY A 98 15.46 3.85 7.03
N THR A 99 16.51 3.78 6.24
CA THR A 99 16.74 4.65 5.09
C THR A 99 17.02 3.80 3.84
N GLY A 100 17.31 4.46 2.74
CA GLY A 100 17.65 3.80 1.50
C GLY A 100 16.46 3.62 0.57
N GLY A 101 16.75 3.16 -0.64
CA GLY A 101 15.73 2.89 -1.65
C GLY A 101 14.99 1.59 -1.42
N ILE A 102 14.23 1.19 -2.42
CA ILE A 102 13.50 -0.08 -2.39
C ILE A 102 14.50 -1.23 -2.29
N SER A 103 14.32 -2.07 -1.28
CA SER A 103 15.18 -3.24 -1.03
C SER A 103 14.62 -4.49 -1.69
N GLY A 104 15.45 -5.54 -1.76
CA GLY A 104 14.98 -6.85 -2.20
C GLY A 104 13.87 -7.40 -1.32
N ARG A 105 13.93 -7.12 -0.02
CA ARG A 105 12.90 -7.53 0.94
C ARG A 105 11.59 -6.77 0.72
N ASP A 106 11.66 -5.48 0.40
CA ASP A 106 10.48 -4.72 0.03
C ASP A 106 9.78 -5.34 -1.18
N ARG A 107 10.56 -5.71 -2.20
CA ARG A 107 10.02 -6.36 -3.41
C ARG A 107 9.43 -7.73 -3.11
N ARG A 108 10.03 -8.48 -2.21
CA ARG A 108 9.51 -9.78 -1.82
C ARG A 108 8.16 -9.64 -1.12
N TRP A 109 8.01 -8.67 -0.24
CA TRP A 109 6.71 -8.35 0.36
C TRP A 109 5.68 -8.04 -0.72
N ALA A 110 6.02 -7.15 -1.66
CA ALA A 110 5.12 -6.79 -2.75
C ALA A 110 4.74 -8.00 -3.61
N THR A 111 5.69 -8.88 -3.90
CA THR A 111 5.43 -10.10 -4.67
C THR A 111 4.44 -11.01 -3.97
N LEU A 112 4.64 -11.27 -2.67
CA LEU A 112 3.76 -12.15 -1.91
C LEU A 112 2.38 -11.53 -1.71
N LEU A 113 2.30 -10.22 -1.50
CA LEU A 113 1.03 -9.52 -1.41
C LEU A 113 0.26 -9.57 -2.73
N ASP A 114 0.95 -9.35 -3.85
CA ASP A 114 0.33 -9.40 -5.18
C ASP A 114 -0.23 -10.80 -5.47
N ARG A 115 0.53 -11.84 -5.14
CA ARG A 115 0.08 -13.23 -5.31
C ARG A 115 -1.08 -13.58 -4.39
N GLY A 116 -1.04 -13.13 -3.15
CA GLY A 116 -2.13 -13.34 -2.20
C GLY A 116 -3.42 -12.66 -2.65
N ALA A 117 -3.32 -11.45 -3.17
CA ALA A 117 -4.45 -10.74 -3.72
C ALA A 117 -5.10 -11.51 -4.87
N ALA A 118 -4.29 -12.06 -5.77
CA ALA A 118 -4.79 -12.86 -6.88
C ALA A 118 -5.47 -14.14 -6.40
N ARG A 119 -4.89 -14.85 -5.43
CA ARG A 119 -5.48 -16.09 -4.91
C ARG A 119 -6.83 -15.87 -4.25
N PHE A 120 -7.01 -14.77 -3.56
CA PHE A 120 -8.24 -14.46 -2.82
C PHE A 120 -9.20 -13.56 -3.60
N ASP A 121 -8.86 -13.25 -4.85
CA ASP A 121 -9.66 -12.35 -5.69
C ASP A 121 -9.93 -11.00 -5.01
N VAL A 122 -8.90 -10.43 -4.42
CA VAL A 122 -8.95 -9.11 -3.79
C VAL A 122 -8.31 -8.11 -4.74
N PRO A 123 -9.06 -7.10 -5.24
CA PRO A 123 -8.48 -6.09 -6.12
C PRO A 123 -7.62 -5.12 -5.30
N ILE A 124 -6.33 -5.05 -5.66
CA ILE A 124 -5.41 -4.13 -5.00
C ILE A 124 -4.79 -3.15 -5.98
N HIS A 125 -4.45 -1.98 -5.46
CA HIS A 125 -3.68 -0.97 -6.19
C HIS A 125 -2.18 -1.28 -6.10
N PRO A 126 -1.34 -0.62 -6.91
CA PRO A 126 0.10 -0.73 -6.75
C PRO A 126 0.53 -0.46 -5.31
N ILE A 127 1.51 -1.22 -4.85
CA ILE A 127 1.96 -1.21 -3.46
C ILE A 127 3.08 -0.17 -3.28
N PHE A 128 3.00 0.61 -2.21
CA PHE A 128 4.03 1.58 -1.86
C PHE A 128 4.75 1.17 -0.58
N ARG A 129 5.95 1.69 -0.40
CA ARG A 129 6.75 1.55 0.82
C ARG A 129 7.16 2.92 1.33
N ALA A 130 6.97 3.16 2.61
CA ALA A 130 7.49 4.33 3.30
C ALA A 130 8.54 3.89 4.32
N ASN A 131 9.67 4.59 4.36
CA ASN A 131 10.66 4.48 5.42
C ASN A 131 10.91 5.88 6.00
N ASP A 132 12.01 6.06 6.75
CA ASP A 132 12.27 7.33 7.44
C ASP A 132 12.58 8.49 6.49
N GLU A 133 12.86 8.23 5.24
CA GLU A 133 13.25 9.29 4.29
C GLU A 133 12.43 9.36 3.01
N SER A 134 11.71 8.32 2.61
CA SER A 134 11.01 8.32 1.33
C SER A 134 9.77 7.45 1.32
N LEU A 135 8.85 7.77 0.42
CA LEU A 135 7.68 6.95 0.11
C LEU A 135 7.72 6.68 -1.39
N GLU A 136 7.86 5.41 -1.75
CA GLU A 136 8.13 4.99 -3.12
C GLU A 136 7.30 3.79 -3.53
N LEU A 137 7.00 3.71 -4.83
CA LEU A 137 6.34 2.56 -5.44
C LEU A 137 7.24 1.33 -5.34
N VAL A 138 6.66 0.18 -4.99
CA VAL A 138 7.36 -1.10 -4.96
C VAL A 138 6.81 -1.99 -6.05
N GLU A 139 7.61 -2.30 -7.05
CA GLU A 139 7.22 -3.25 -8.08
C GLU A 139 7.54 -4.67 -7.61
N PRO A 140 6.59 -5.62 -7.77
CA PRO A 140 6.86 -7.02 -7.46
C PRO A 140 8.01 -7.57 -8.32
N GLU A 141 8.66 -8.62 -7.83
CA GLU A 141 9.69 -9.31 -8.60
C GLU A 141 9.11 -9.83 -9.92
N GLY A 142 9.78 -9.57 -11.02
CA GLY A 142 9.33 -10.00 -12.35
C GLY A 142 8.30 -9.08 -13.00
N ALA A 143 7.85 -8.01 -12.34
CA ALA A 143 6.88 -7.08 -12.92
C ALA A 143 7.38 -6.44 -14.21
N ALA A 144 8.68 -6.15 -14.29
CA ALA A 144 9.29 -5.59 -15.50
C ALA A 144 9.17 -6.53 -16.71
N ARG A 145 9.19 -7.84 -16.49
CA ARG A 145 8.98 -8.82 -17.57
C ARG A 145 7.54 -8.82 -18.04
N ALA A 146 6.59 -8.73 -17.10
CA ALA A 146 5.17 -8.69 -17.44
C ALA A 146 4.82 -7.44 -18.23
N SER A 147 5.41 -6.31 -17.89
CA SER A 147 5.14 -5.04 -18.56
C SER A 147 5.84 -4.91 -19.92
N ALA A 148 6.85 -5.75 -20.22
CA ALA A 148 7.57 -5.74 -21.47
C ALA A 148 6.87 -6.55 -22.59
N VAL A 149 5.82 -7.24 -22.27
CA VAL A 149 5.10 -8.10 -23.22
C VAL A 149 4.06 -7.34 -24.02
#